data_6b3a666732a6b5fcddcba4da70694ed5
#
_entry.id   6b3a666732a6b5fcddcba4da70694ed5
#
_cell.length_a   1.000
_cell.length_b   1.000
_cell.length_c   1.000
_cell.angle_alpha   90.00
_cell.angle_beta   90.00
_cell.angle_gamma   90.00
#
_symmetry.space_group_name_H-M   'P 1'
#
loop_
_entity.id
_entity.type
_entity.pdbx_description
1 polymer ?
#
loop_
_entity_poly.entity_id
_entity_poly.type
_entity_poly.pdbx_seq_one_letter_code
_entity_poly.pdbx_strand_id
1 'polypeptide(L)'
;MNLKKVFILLFLVLAALWAGAQDQSYADCLTKTASKWGAPCAKCEYYKDMYKRDYSGTYQIDLQNVCSDMIEVKVAMEEKNGTWRTFPIKALGPKETMNAFACQGTGKYMYWVRRVNDTEILLPSDQEILTEYRSR
;
A
#
# COMPACT_ATOMS: atom_id res chain seq x y z
N MET A 1 -46.18 12.27 -22.53
CA MET A 1 -44.90 12.05 -21.92
C MET A 1 -44.26 10.84 -22.60
N ASN A 2 -43.10 11.03 -23.20
CA ASN A 2 -42.50 9.99 -24.04
C ASN A 2 -41.75 8.99 -23.15
N LEU A 3 -42.15 7.72 -23.16
CA LEU A 3 -41.55 6.66 -22.34
C LEU A 3 -40.03 6.57 -22.51
N LYS A 4 -39.51 6.91 -23.69
CA LYS A 4 -38.06 6.94 -23.99
C LYS A 4 -37.30 7.98 -23.18
N LYS A 5 -37.94 9.12 -22.87
CA LYS A 5 -37.31 10.17 -22.06
C LYS A 5 -37.23 9.81 -20.58
N VAL A 6 -38.21 9.07 -20.09
CA VAL A 6 -38.21 8.59 -18.68
C VAL A 6 -37.13 7.52 -18.48
N PHE A 7 -36.93 6.63 -19.46
CA PHE A 7 -35.88 5.60 -19.41
C PHE A 7 -34.49 6.19 -19.42
N ILE A 8 -34.22 7.25 -20.21
CA ILE A 8 -32.92 7.91 -20.28
C ILE A 8 -32.57 8.63 -18.97
N LEU A 9 -33.58 9.27 -18.34
CA LEU A 9 -33.41 9.92 -17.05
C LEU A 9 -33.10 8.92 -15.92
N LEU A 10 -33.76 7.76 -15.93
CA LEU A 10 -33.52 6.71 -14.95
C LEU A 10 -32.11 6.11 -15.08
N PHE A 11 -31.62 5.98 -16.32
CA PHE A 11 -30.24 5.47 -16.56
C PHE A 11 -29.17 6.44 -16.12
N LEU A 12 -29.40 7.74 -16.29
CA LEU A 12 -28.45 8.79 -15.83
C LEU A 12 -28.36 8.88 -14.30
N VAL A 13 -29.47 8.68 -13.61
CA VAL A 13 -29.50 8.67 -12.13
C VAL A 13 -28.78 7.44 -11.57
N LEU A 14 -28.95 6.28 -12.20
CA LEU A 14 -28.24 5.04 -11.82
C LEU A 14 -26.73 5.15 -12.06
N ALA A 15 -26.31 5.76 -13.17
CA ALA A 15 -24.88 5.97 -13.45
C ALA A 15 -24.21 6.92 -12.45
N ALA A 16 -24.93 7.96 -11.98
CA ALA A 16 -24.43 8.89 -10.97
C ALA A 16 -24.28 8.24 -9.58
N LEU A 17 -25.13 7.28 -9.23
CA LEU A 17 -25.03 6.52 -7.98
C LEU A 17 -23.84 5.56 -7.98
N TRP A 18 -23.47 5.01 -9.13
CA TRP A 18 -22.29 4.15 -9.25
C TRP A 18 -20.97 4.93 -9.17
N ALA A 19 -20.91 6.15 -9.70
CA ALA A 19 -19.74 7.00 -9.63
C ALA A 19 -19.41 7.41 -8.18
N GLY A 20 -20.41 7.66 -7.33
CA GLY A 20 -20.21 8.01 -5.92
C GLY A 20 -19.67 6.87 -5.06
N ALA A 21 -19.84 5.59 -5.44
CA ALA A 21 -19.33 4.45 -4.71
C ALA A 21 -17.83 4.18 -4.95
N GLN A 22 -17.24 4.76 -6.01
CA GLN A 22 -15.82 4.59 -6.35
C GLN A 22 -14.88 5.58 -5.64
N ASP A 23 -15.41 6.65 -5.04
CA ASP A 23 -14.62 7.71 -4.38
C ASP A 23 -14.15 7.35 -2.96
N GLN A 24 -14.44 6.13 -2.46
CA GLN A 24 -14.11 5.75 -1.09
C GLN A 24 -12.75 5.07 -0.93
N SER A 25 -12.08 4.71 -2.03
CA SER A 25 -10.76 4.06 -1.96
C SER A 25 -9.65 5.03 -2.33
N TYR A 26 -8.76 5.27 -1.37
CA TYR A 26 -7.55 6.07 -1.58
C TYR A 26 -6.35 5.23 -2.02
N ALA A 27 -6.55 3.94 -2.30
CA ALA A 27 -5.48 3.04 -2.71
C ALA A 27 -4.77 3.51 -3.99
N ASP A 28 -5.51 4.12 -4.91
CA ASP A 28 -4.94 4.68 -6.15
C ASP A 28 -4.07 5.91 -5.93
N CYS A 29 -4.11 6.50 -4.73
CA CYS A 29 -3.24 7.62 -4.37
C CYS A 29 -1.79 7.20 -4.13
N LEU A 30 -1.54 5.92 -3.88
CA LEU A 30 -0.21 5.42 -3.61
C LEU A 30 0.32 4.64 -4.81
N THR A 31 1.47 5.05 -5.33
CA THR A 31 2.10 4.45 -6.50
C THR A 31 3.54 4.06 -6.19
N LYS A 32 3.92 2.85 -6.60
CA LYS A 32 5.30 2.42 -6.54
C LYS A 32 6.10 3.12 -7.66
N THR A 33 7.05 3.95 -7.28
CA THR A 33 7.89 4.70 -8.21
C THR A 33 9.22 4.02 -8.51
N ALA A 34 9.71 3.19 -7.59
CA ALA A 34 10.94 2.45 -7.77
C ALA A 34 10.91 1.15 -6.99
N SER A 35 11.65 0.16 -7.48
CA SER A 35 11.93 -1.07 -6.76
C SER A 35 13.33 -1.55 -7.07
N LYS A 36 13.99 -2.17 -6.10
CA LYS A 36 15.36 -2.67 -6.28
C LYS A 36 15.62 -3.88 -5.40
N TRP A 37 16.43 -4.79 -5.94
CA TRP A 37 16.93 -5.97 -5.26
C TRP A 37 18.43 -5.81 -5.01
N GLY A 38 18.90 -6.33 -3.88
CA GLY A 38 20.33 -6.43 -3.60
C GLY A 38 21.04 -5.14 -3.27
N ALA A 39 20.33 -4.02 -3.18
CA ALA A 39 20.93 -2.75 -2.78
C ALA A 39 21.19 -2.71 -1.27
N PRO A 40 22.27 -2.07 -0.82
CA PRO A 40 22.56 -1.92 0.59
C PRO A 40 21.40 -1.28 1.36
N CYS A 41 21.09 -1.83 2.53
CA CYS A 41 20.05 -1.34 3.42
C CYS A 41 20.58 -1.38 4.85
N ALA A 42 20.74 -0.22 5.47
CA ALA A 42 21.33 -0.09 6.80
C ALA A 42 20.55 -0.84 7.89
N LYS A 43 19.25 -1.09 7.66
CA LYS A 43 18.37 -1.80 8.60
C LYS A 43 18.40 -3.32 8.42
N CYS A 44 19.14 -3.84 7.43
CA CYS A 44 19.24 -5.26 7.17
C CYS A 44 20.62 -5.78 7.60
N GLU A 45 20.62 -6.64 8.61
CA GLU A 45 21.85 -7.20 9.19
C GLU A 45 22.01 -8.68 8.84
N TYR A 46 22.08 -9.00 7.56
CA TYR A 46 22.41 -10.34 7.09
C TYR A 46 23.88 -10.43 6.71
N TYR A 47 24.54 -11.49 7.14
CA TYR A 47 25.96 -11.71 6.91
C TYR A 47 26.19 -12.97 6.12
N LYS A 48 27.05 -12.88 5.13
CA LYS A 48 27.59 -14.00 4.39
C LYS A 48 29.01 -14.30 4.92
N ASP A 49 29.33 -15.57 5.08
CA ASP A 49 30.65 -16.00 5.58
C ASP A 49 31.04 -15.35 6.93
N MET A 50 30.04 -15.03 7.76
CA MET A 50 30.15 -14.50 9.12
C MET A 50 30.67 -13.05 9.25
N TYR A 51 31.16 -12.42 8.19
CA TYR A 51 31.73 -11.08 8.27
C TYR A 51 31.34 -10.12 7.15
N LYS A 52 30.78 -10.60 6.05
CA LYS A 52 30.32 -9.75 4.94
C LYS A 52 28.81 -9.58 4.97
N ARG A 53 28.34 -8.35 4.89
CA ARG A 53 26.90 -8.10 4.75
C ARG A 53 26.41 -8.63 3.41
N ASP A 54 25.33 -9.40 3.46
CA ASP A 54 24.67 -9.95 2.27
C ASP A 54 23.32 -9.27 2.05
N TYR A 55 23.25 -8.46 1.01
CA TYR A 55 22.02 -7.77 0.62
C TYR A 55 21.28 -8.44 -0.54
N SER A 56 21.72 -9.63 -0.99
CA SER A 56 21.14 -10.29 -2.17
C SER A 56 19.66 -10.55 -2.06
N GLY A 57 19.14 -10.80 -0.87
CA GLY A 57 17.71 -11.02 -0.61
C GLY A 57 16.95 -9.74 -0.25
N THR A 58 17.61 -8.60 -0.16
CA THR A 58 16.99 -7.35 0.23
C THR A 58 16.15 -6.78 -0.91
N TYR A 59 14.88 -6.56 -0.65
CA TYR A 59 13.94 -5.92 -1.58
C TYR A 59 13.48 -4.59 -1.01
N GLN A 60 13.61 -3.53 -1.79
CA GLN A 60 13.20 -2.19 -1.39
C GLN A 60 12.25 -1.59 -2.44
N ILE A 61 11.25 -0.88 -1.98
CA ILE A 61 10.33 -0.13 -2.82
C ILE A 61 10.20 1.31 -2.33
N ASP A 62 9.99 2.22 -3.27
CA ASP A 62 9.59 3.59 -2.98
C ASP A 62 8.14 3.78 -3.40
N LEU A 63 7.34 4.31 -2.49
CA LEU A 63 5.91 4.57 -2.68
C LEU A 63 5.68 6.08 -2.60
N GLN A 64 4.91 6.61 -3.54
CA GLN A 64 4.64 8.05 -3.63
C GLN A 64 3.15 8.32 -3.57
N ASN A 65 2.77 9.36 -2.81
CA ASN A 65 1.42 9.92 -2.86
C ASN A 65 1.26 10.77 -4.12
N VAL A 66 0.45 10.31 -5.07
CA VAL A 66 0.19 11.01 -6.34
C VAL A 66 -1.10 11.81 -6.34
N CYS A 67 -1.83 11.80 -5.21
CA CYS A 67 -3.02 12.62 -5.02
C CYS A 67 -2.69 14.00 -4.45
N SER A 68 -3.66 14.90 -4.49
CA SER A 68 -3.53 16.24 -3.92
C SER A 68 -3.84 16.30 -2.42
N ASP A 69 -4.42 15.25 -1.87
CA ASP A 69 -4.76 15.13 -0.45
C ASP A 69 -3.62 14.49 0.33
N MET A 70 -3.49 14.88 1.60
CA MET A 70 -2.64 14.17 2.55
C MET A 70 -3.28 12.83 2.92
N ILE A 71 -2.50 11.76 2.84
CA ILE A 71 -2.96 10.40 3.13
C ILE A 71 -2.16 9.79 4.27
N GLU A 72 -2.75 8.80 4.92
CA GLU A 72 -2.07 7.92 5.87
C GLU A 72 -1.92 6.55 5.25
N VAL A 73 -0.73 5.98 5.37
CA VAL A 73 -0.36 4.73 4.70
C VAL A 73 0.17 3.71 5.69
N LYS A 74 -0.35 2.49 5.60
CA LYS A 74 0.17 1.31 6.29
C LYS A 74 0.73 0.37 5.23
N VAL A 75 1.98 -0.08 5.42
CA VAL A 75 2.67 -0.96 4.46
C VAL A 75 3.15 -2.22 5.16
N ALA A 76 3.11 -3.33 4.44
CA ALA A 76 3.69 -4.60 4.87
C ALA A 76 4.46 -5.24 3.71
N MET A 77 5.64 -5.77 4.01
CA MET A 77 6.52 -6.45 3.06
C MET A 77 6.66 -7.92 3.46
N GLU A 78 6.47 -8.84 2.51
CA GLU A 78 6.60 -10.27 2.80
C GLU A 78 8.08 -10.69 2.86
N GLU A 79 8.41 -11.42 3.92
CA GLU A 79 9.71 -12.06 4.09
C GLU A 79 9.63 -13.54 3.64
N LYS A 80 10.77 -14.13 3.23
CA LYS A 80 10.85 -15.52 2.74
C LYS A 80 10.40 -16.56 3.77
N ASN A 81 10.47 -16.24 5.06
CA ASN A 81 10.00 -17.14 6.13
C ASN A 81 8.48 -17.16 6.29
N GLY A 82 7.74 -16.48 5.42
CA GLY A 82 6.28 -16.41 5.47
C GLY A 82 5.71 -15.37 6.41
N THR A 83 6.55 -14.57 7.06
CA THR A 83 6.11 -13.46 7.90
C THR A 83 6.05 -12.16 7.10
N TRP A 84 5.40 -11.17 7.70
CA TRP A 84 5.28 -9.83 7.10
C TRP A 84 6.01 -8.80 7.96
N ARG A 85 6.88 -8.04 7.35
CA ARG A 85 7.48 -6.87 7.98
C ARG A 85 6.53 -5.71 7.85
N THR A 86 6.11 -5.16 8.98
CA THR A 86 5.17 -4.04 9.03
C THR A 86 5.90 -2.73 9.32
N PHE A 87 5.30 -1.64 8.89
CA PHE A 87 5.82 -0.29 9.11
C PHE A 87 4.77 0.53 9.85
N PRO A 88 5.18 1.46 10.73
CA PRO A 88 4.25 2.37 11.36
C PRO A 88 3.43 3.15 10.33
N ILE A 89 2.19 3.49 10.69
CA ILE A 89 1.36 4.36 9.84
C ILE A 89 2.11 5.67 9.58
N LYS A 90 2.23 6.02 8.31
CA LYS A 90 2.93 7.24 7.89
C LYS A 90 1.99 8.16 7.13
N ALA A 91 1.99 9.43 7.52
CA ALA A 91 1.31 10.48 6.76
C ALA A 91 2.19 10.92 5.59
N LEU A 92 1.62 10.98 4.39
CA LEU A 92 2.29 11.46 3.19
C LEU A 92 1.47 12.60 2.58
N GLY A 93 2.09 13.77 2.47
CA GLY A 93 1.56 14.88 1.68
C GLY A 93 1.68 14.62 0.18
N PRO A 94 1.11 15.52 -0.66
CA PRO A 94 1.21 15.40 -2.11
C PRO A 94 2.67 15.29 -2.57
N LYS A 95 2.96 14.31 -3.43
CA LYS A 95 4.29 14.00 -3.98
C LYS A 95 5.33 13.49 -2.98
N GLU A 96 4.99 13.38 -1.70
CA GLU A 96 5.89 12.78 -0.72
C GLU A 96 6.04 11.28 -0.95
N THR A 97 7.23 10.77 -0.64
CA THR A 97 7.58 9.36 -0.82
C THR A 97 7.94 8.71 0.50
N MET A 98 7.77 7.39 0.57
CA MET A 98 8.27 6.57 1.65
C MET A 98 9.00 5.36 1.08
N ASN A 99 9.99 4.87 1.80
CA ASN A 99 10.69 3.64 1.48
C ASN A 99 10.20 2.52 2.38
N ALA A 100 9.98 1.35 1.80
CA ALA A 100 9.69 0.12 2.53
C ALA A 100 10.65 -0.97 2.03
N PHE A 101 10.97 -1.91 2.92
CA PHE A 101 11.97 -2.93 2.62
C PHE A 101 11.63 -4.26 3.30
N ALA A 102 12.18 -5.34 2.72
CA ALA A 102 12.26 -6.65 3.34
C ALA A 102 13.69 -7.14 3.20
N CYS A 103 14.30 -7.56 4.30
CA CYS A 103 15.71 -7.97 4.30
C CYS A 103 15.93 -9.30 3.59
N GLN A 104 14.96 -10.21 3.68
CA GLN A 104 14.88 -11.44 2.90
C GLN A 104 13.49 -11.47 2.25
N GLY A 105 13.29 -10.62 1.25
CA GLY A 105 12.00 -10.38 0.65
C GLY A 105 11.62 -11.40 -0.41
N THR A 106 10.32 -11.49 -0.68
CA THR A 106 9.75 -12.29 -1.78
C THR A 106 9.39 -11.43 -3.00
N GLY A 107 9.39 -10.12 -2.84
CA GLY A 107 8.89 -9.17 -3.83
C GLY A 107 7.41 -8.85 -3.66
N LYS A 108 6.73 -9.52 -2.73
CA LYS A 108 5.33 -9.22 -2.41
C LYS A 108 5.24 -8.16 -1.34
N TYR A 109 4.29 -7.27 -1.50
CA TYR A 109 3.97 -6.24 -0.52
C TYR A 109 2.49 -5.91 -0.56
N MET A 110 2.00 -5.35 0.54
CA MET A 110 0.64 -4.86 0.68
C MET A 110 0.66 -3.46 1.23
N TYR A 111 -0.34 -2.67 0.92
CA TYR A 111 -0.52 -1.36 1.52
C TYR A 111 -2.00 -1.03 1.69
N TRP A 112 -2.27 -0.21 2.68
CA TRP A 112 -3.60 0.32 2.98
C TRP A 112 -3.50 1.82 3.09
N VAL A 113 -4.43 2.52 2.50
CA VAL A 113 -4.40 3.98 2.39
C VAL A 113 -5.72 4.56 2.85
N ARG A 114 -5.65 5.63 3.62
CA ARG A 114 -6.81 6.44 3.97
C ARG A 114 -6.43 7.91 3.92
N ARG A 115 -7.44 8.76 3.79
CA ARG A 115 -7.27 10.20 3.98
C ARG A 115 -6.96 10.48 5.45
N VAL A 116 -6.10 11.45 5.72
CA VAL A 116 -5.80 11.88 7.09
C VAL A 116 -7.11 12.26 7.80
N ASN A 117 -7.27 11.77 9.03
CA ASN A 117 -8.46 11.96 9.87
C ASN A 117 -9.75 11.29 9.36
N ASP A 118 -9.68 10.41 8.39
CA ASP A 118 -10.83 9.60 7.99
C ASP A 118 -10.96 8.42 8.93
N THR A 119 -11.88 8.54 9.89
CA THR A 119 -12.13 7.52 10.91
C THR A 119 -13.01 6.36 10.42
N GLU A 120 -13.61 6.47 9.24
CA GLU A 120 -14.44 5.41 8.66
C GLU A 120 -13.59 4.29 8.05
N ILE A 121 -12.38 4.61 7.59
CA ILE A 121 -11.45 3.63 7.05
C ILE A 121 -10.43 3.26 8.14
N LEU A 122 -10.49 2.01 8.59
CA LEU A 122 -9.54 1.49 9.57
C LEU A 122 -8.33 0.89 8.86
N LEU A 123 -7.14 1.38 9.22
CA LEU A 123 -5.90 0.77 8.80
C LEU A 123 -5.58 -0.42 9.73
N PRO A 124 -5.12 -1.56 9.19
CA PRO A 124 -4.86 -2.72 10.03
C PRO A 124 -3.69 -2.48 10.98
N SER A 125 -3.76 -3.08 12.17
CA SER A 125 -2.66 -3.12 13.12
C SER A 125 -1.59 -4.12 12.66
N ASP A 126 -0.39 -4.02 13.22
CA ASP A 126 0.68 -4.99 12.96
C ASP A 126 0.23 -6.42 13.28
N GLN A 127 -0.47 -6.60 14.40
CA GLN A 127 -0.96 -7.91 14.81
C GLN A 127 -2.01 -8.48 13.86
N GLU A 128 -2.91 -7.66 13.37
CA GLU A 128 -3.92 -8.09 12.38
C GLU A 128 -3.24 -8.55 11.09
N ILE A 129 -2.23 -7.82 10.62
CA ILE A 129 -1.47 -8.20 9.43
C ILE A 129 -0.74 -9.53 9.64
N LEU A 130 -0.04 -9.67 10.76
CA LEU A 130 0.72 -10.88 11.07
C LEU A 130 -0.16 -12.12 11.24
N THR A 131 -1.37 -11.95 11.76
CA THR A 131 -2.32 -13.05 12.00
C THR A 131 -3.08 -13.42 10.73
N GLU A 132 -3.58 -12.45 10.00
CA GLU A 132 -4.48 -12.66 8.85
C GLU A 132 -3.75 -13.10 7.58
N TYR A 133 -2.55 -12.56 7.35
CA TYR A 133 -1.80 -12.79 6.10
C TYR A 133 -0.60 -13.73 6.26
N ARG A 134 -0.50 -14.41 7.36
CA ARG A 134 0.59 -15.38 7.58
C ARG A 134 0.55 -16.48 6.52
N SER A 135 1.66 -16.68 5.81
CA SER A 135 1.80 -17.75 4.83
C SER A 135 1.76 -19.11 5.53
N ARG A 136 0.91 -19.98 5.02
CA ARG A 136 0.78 -21.36 5.51
C ARG A 136 1.81 -22.27 4.85
#